data_ee1e4a92edb54426f5c2aee0b1a6c3cd
#
_entry.id   ee1e4a92edb54426f5c2aee0b1a6c3cd
#
_cell.length_a   1.000
_cell.length_b   1.000
_cell.length_c   1.000
_cell.angle_alpha   90.00
_cell.angle_beta   90.00
_cell.angle_gamma   90.00
#
_symmetry.space_group_name_H-M   'P 1'
#
loop_
_entity.id
_entity.type
_entity.pdbx_description
1 polymer ?
#
loop_
_entity_poly.entity_id
_entity_poly.type
_entity_poly.pdbx_seq_one_letter_code
_entity_poly.pdbx_strand_id
1 'polypeptide(L)'
;MTAMHLGRAIVSSSLGLLLAVGLGAAPPARAADEPVPTIVTLTGERAHADEDVPLRIDLVRSDDGAPVAAAPVVVERRVDGTWQRLGDAVTDEAGHAELAATLRRTPADNVFRAAYAGDSLHAASVTGPVAVALVRRTSSLTVGGPGSVIDEQQVEVRVRWTAGNGDGVGGEVRLLRRTPDGDWRLYRTVRTGNDGQATFLTRPRTDTGWRAEAGRLDWVEGASSDVHRVDNLPPGEPVVLPDGAPRPRITLPAQPHAVGAGPNAAVTRIPDRVWRQMTGATWHAGCPVGRDQLRYARINYWDYRGYRRRGEFVAHADAMPNVVAAFAEMYTQGLPLRSLYRVDRFGYSSRLRGGDDFASMAAGNTSVFNCRDVVNRPGVRSPHAYGRAVDVNTWENPYRSAGGTVPNTWWQSRSHPRVAWRSASHRVVEIMGRNGLRWTYGLGDTQHFDARAGNGRYAVIPAECGGVCE
;
A
#
# COMPACT_ATOMS: atom_id res chain seq x y z
N MET A 1 60.65 -1.75 -0.72
CA MET A 1 61.54 -2.34 0.28
C MET A 1 61.33 -3.84 0.21
N THR A 2 62.16 -4.55 -0.60
CA THR A 2 63.34 -5.32 -0.21
C THR A 2 62.92 -6.58 0.61
N ALA A 3 63.25 -7.81 0.26
CA ALA A 3 64.22 -8.48 -0.58
C ALA A 3 63.81 -9.96 -0.71
N MET A 4 63.81 -10.59 -1.82
CA MET A 4 64.87 -11.51 -2.34
C MET A 4 65.58 -12.34 -1.30
N HIS A 5 65.51 -13.68 -1.45
CA HIS A 5 66.68 -14.52 -1.35
C HIS A 5 66.57 -15.82 -2.17
N LEU A 6 67.58 -16.02 -3.06
CA LEU A 6 67.95 -17.19 -3.78
C LEU A 6 68.70 -18.22 -2.88
N GLY A 7 68.77 -19.45 -3.32
CA GLY A 7 69.73 -20.45 -2.83
C GLY A 7 69.42 -21.80 -3.45
N ARG A 8 69.98 -22.14 -4.52
CA ARG A 8 71.20 -22.81 -4.97
C ARG A 8 71.17 -24.33 -4.78
N ALA A 9 71.43 -24.99 -5.91
CA ALA A 9 71.59 -26.38 -6.19
C ALA A 9 72.83 -27.01 -5.49
N ILE A 10 72.78 -28.31 -5.26
CA ILE A 10 73.94 -29.15 -5.13
C ILE A 10 73.72 -30.41 -5.95
N VAL A 11 74.63 -30.62 -6.89
CA VAL A 11 74.92 -31.84 -7.68
C VAL A 11 75.78 -32.72 -6.84
N SER A 12 75.55 -34.05 -6.78
CA SER A 12 76.52 -35.00 -6.36
C SER A 12 76.42 -36.26 -7.23
N SER A 13 77.37 -36.42 -8.05
CA SER A 13 77.74 -37.63 -8.82
C SER A 13 78.39 -38.71 -7.92
N SER A 14 77.95 -39.94 -8.06
CA SER A 14 78.77 -41.07 -7.60
C SER A 14 78.69 -42.25 -8.58
N LEU A 15 79.82 -42.67 -8.98
CA LEU A 15 80.25 -43.64 -9.96
C LEU A 15 80.20 -45.06 -9.36
N GLY A 16 79.82 -46.06 -10.18
CA GLY A 16 80.48 -47.36 -10.18
C GLY A 16 79.80 -48.55 -9.55
N LEU A 17 79.37 -49.50 -10.28
CA LEU A 17 80.01 -50.80 -10.39
C LEU A 17 79.15 -51.76 -11.26
N LEU A 18 79.77 -52.24 -12.37
CA LEU A 18 79.21 -53.32 -13.18
C LEU A 18 79.36 -54.67 -12.46
N LEU A 19 78.27 -55.43 -12.36
CA LEU A 19 78.29 -56.85 -12.20
C LEU A 19 77.39 -57.50 -13.25
N ALA A 20 78.02 -58.19 -14.20
CA ALA A 20 77.32 -59.04 -15.18
C ALA A 20 76.92 -60.37 -14.52
N VAL A 21 75.59 -60.68 -14.53
CA VAL A 21 75.11 -62.03 -14.24
C VAL A 21 74.06 -62.39 -15.30
N GLY A 22 74.28 -63.53 -15.86
CA GLY A 22 73.59 -64.39 -16.80
C GLY A 22 72.17 -64.09 -17.28
N LEU A 23 72.07 -64.12 -18.61
CA LEU A 23 70.79 -64.20 -19.32
C LEU A 23 70.09 -65.56 -19.04
N GLY A 24 69.06 -65.54 -18.25
CA GLY A 24 67.99 -66.51 -18.32
C GLY A 24 66.85 -65.89 -19.18
N ALA A 25 66.59 -66.48 -20.35
CA ALA A 25 65.45 -66.05 -21.19
C ALA A 25 64.15 -66.30 -20.45
N ALA A 26 63.54 -65.21 -20.02
CA ALA A 26 62.15 -65.25 -19.59
C ALA A 26 61.23 -65.56 -20.79
N PRO A 27 60.19 -66.38 -20.66
CA PRO A 27 59.21 -66.57 -21.72
C PRO A 27 58.56 -65.24 -22.10
N PRO A 28 58.22 -65.03 -23.39
CA PRO A 28 57.59 -63.81 -23.79
C PRO A 28 56.30 -63.61 -22.96
N ALA A 29 56.24 -62.49 -22.26
CA ALA A 29 55.01 -62.05 -21.63
C ALA A 29 53.95 -61.97 -22.75
N ARG A 30 52.91 -62.79 -22.60
CA ARG A 30 51.70 -62.65 -23.44
C ARG A 30 51.26 -61.18 -23.38
N ALA A 31 51.14 -60.54 -24.52
CA ALA A 31 50.53 -59.22 -24.58
C ALA A 31 49.19 -59.40 -23.91
N ALA A 32 48.96 -58.64 -22.86
CA ALA A 32 47.64 -58.57 -22.27
C ALA A 32 46.70 -58.05 -23.39
N ASP A 33 45.62 -58.78 -23.70
CA ASP A 33 44.61 -58.31 -24.64
C ASP A 33 44.14 -56.93 -24.18
N GLU A 34 44.15 -55.92 -25.04
CA GLU A 34 43.70 -54.58 -24.73
C GLU A 34 42.22 -54.67 -24.30
N PRO A 35 41.82 -53.99 -23.19
CA PRO A 35 40.44 -54.01 -22.73
C PRO A 35 39.49 -53.52 -23.83
N VAL A 36 38.39 -54.25 -24.06
CA VAL A 36 37.39 -53.91 -25.07
C VAL A 36 36.73 -52.57 -24.73
N PRO A 37 36.68 -51.60 -25.67
CA PRO A 37 36.01 -50.33 -25.44
C PRO A 37 34.53 -50.51 -25.08
N THR A 38 34.03 -49.68 -24.14
CA THR A 38 32.64 -49.72 -23.71
C THR A 38 31.89 -48.40 -24.00
N ILE A 39 30.58 -48.51 -24.07
CA ILE A 39 29.67 -47.35 -24.13
C ILE A 39 28.74 -47.43 -22.93
N VAL A 40 28.80 -46.40 -22.07
CA VAL A 40 27.80 -46.19 -21.03
C VAL A 40 26.81 -45.12 -21.47
N THR A 41 25.51 -45.37 -21.31
CA THR A 41 24.43 -44.37 -21.51
C THR A 41 23.69 -44.13 -20.22
N LEU A 42 23.10 -42.95 -20.12
CA LEU A 42 22.28 -42.54 -18.97
C LEU A 42 21.06 -41.81 -19.48
N THR A 43 19.90 -42.20 -18.96
CA THR A 43 18.59 -41.51 -19.22
C THR A 43 17.82 -41.27 -17.94
N GLY A 44 16.96 -40.26 -17.94
CA GLY A 44 16.04 -39.98 -16.83
C GLY A 44 14.81 -39.26 -17.36
N GLU A 45 13.65 -39.63 -16.86
CA GLU A 45 12.37 -39.03 -17.27
C GLU A 45 12.15 -37.70 -16.51
N ARG A 46 11.50 -36.74 -17.16
CA ARG A 46 11.10 -35.49 -16.52
C ARG A 46 10.11 -35.75 -15.39
N ALA A 47 10.28 -35.08 -14.27
CA ALA A 47 9.39 -35.17 -13.12
C ALA A 47 9.31 -33.83 -12.36
N HIS A 48 8.54 -33.78 -11.30
CA HIS A 48 8.51 -32.59 -10.45
C HIS A 48 9.75 -32.52 -9.53
N ALA A 49 10.07 -31.33 -9.10
CA ALA A 49 11.08 -31.18 -8.04
C ALA A 49 10.63 -31.88 -6.76
N ASP A 50 11.63 -32.30 -5.98
CA ASP A 50 11.45 -33.04 -4.72
C ASP A 50 10.82 -34.44 -4.89
N GLU A 51 10.79 -34.97 -6.14
CA GLU A 51 10.43 -36.36 -6.47
C GLU A 51 11.66 -37.17 -6.87
N ASP A 52 11.63 -38.45 -6.55
CA ASP A 52 12.63 -39.41 -6.98
C ASP A 52 12.31 -39.88 -8.41
N VAL A 53 13.33 -39.88 -9.25
CA VAL A 53 13.25 -40.39 -10.63
C VAL A 53 14.27 -41.49 -10.79
N PRO A 54 13.96 -42.57 -11.53
CA PRO A 54 14.94 -43.59 -11.91
C PRO A 54 15.87 -42.99 -12.98
N LEU A 55 17.16 -43.02 -12.70
CA LEU A 55 18.21 -42.82 -13.69
C LEU A 55 18.58 -44.18 -14.25
N ARG A 56 18.22 -44.46 -15.51
CA ARG A 56 18.51 -45.73 -16.18
C ARG A 56 19.84 -45.66 -16.87
N ILE A 57 20.64 -46.72 -16.68
CA ILE A 57 21.99 -46.85 -17.18
C ILE A 57 22.07 -48.09 -18.04
N ASP A 58 22.66 -47.99 -19.23
CA ASP A 58 22.98 -49.13 -20.06
C ASP A 58 24.46 -49.11 -20.32
N LEU A 59 25.12 -50.28 -20.12
CA LEU A 59 26.55 -50.47 -20.37
C LEU A 59 26.77 -51.62 -21.31
N VAL A 60 27.34 -51.34 -22.49
CA VAL A 60 27.58 -52.32 -23.53
C VAL A 60 29.02 -52.21 -24.06
N ARG A 61 29.49 -53.27 -24.66
CA ARG A 61 30.72 -53.27 -25.48
C ARG A 61 30.49 -52.44 -26.75
N SER A 62 31.47 -51.69 -27.18
CA SER A 62 31.30 -50.82 -28.36
C SER A 62 31.53 -51.55 -29.69
N ASP A 63 32.15 -52.72 -29.67
CA ASP A 63 32.45 -53.52 -30.86
C ASP A 63 31.28 -54.34 -31.40
N ASP A 64 30.50 -54.97 -30.50
CA ASP A 64 29.43 -55.90 -30.85
C ASP A 64 28.10 -55.60 -30.16
N GLY A 65 28.08 -54.62 -29.27
CA GLY A 65 26.86 -54.22 -28.49
C GLY A 65 26.51 -55.22 -27.38
N ALA A 66 27.39 -56.19 -27.06
CA ALA A 66 27.12 -57.14 -25.99
C ALA A 66 27.05 -56.46 -24.63
N PRO A 67 26.13 -56.87 -23.72
CA PRO A 67 26.00 -56.31 -22.40
C PRO A 67 27.23 -56.55 -21.53
N VAL A 68 27.57 -55.59 -20.68
CA VAL A 68 28.59 -55.74 -19.63
C VAL A 68 27.86 -55.90 -18.28
N ALA A 69 27.82 -57.14 -17.80
CA ALA A 69 27.11 -57.51 -16.58
C ALA A 69 27.96 -57.36 -15.32
N ALA A 70 27.32 -57.25 -14.17
CA ALA A 70 27.92 -57.14 -12.83
C ALA A 70 28.97 -56.01 -12.71
N ALA A 71 28.86 -54.98 -13.54
CA ALA A 71 29.77 -53.86 -13.60
C ALA A 71 29.31 -52.70 -12.68
N PRO A 72 30.17 -52.23 -11.76
CA PRO A 72 29.84 -51.09 -10.93
C PRO A 72 29.96 -49.79 -11.74
N VAL A 73 28.86 -49.01 -11.81
CA VAL A 73 28.77 -47.71 -12.47
C VAL A 73 28.50 -46.63 -11.45
N VAL A 74 29.37 -45.63 -11.40
CA VAL A 74 29.19 -44.46 -10.53
C VAL A 74 28.31 -43.45 -11.22
N VAL A 75 27.27 -43.02 -10.54
CA VAL A 75 26.42 -41.88 -10.98
C VAL A 75 26.83 -40.64 -10.20
N GLU A 76 27.02 -39.55 -10.93
CA GLU A 76 27.39 -38.26 -10.36
C GLU A 76 26.38 -37.20 -10.74
N ARG A 77 26.13 -36.24 -9.85
CA ARG A 77 25.32 -35.04 -10.05
C ARG A 77 26.22 -33.83 -10.13
N ARG A 78 25.90 -32.88 -11.01
CA ARG A 78 26.61 -31.59 -11.08
C ARG A 78 26.00 -30.65 -10.05
N VAL A 79 26.78 -30.17 -9.08
CA VAL A 79 26.38 -29.20 -8.07
C VAL A 79 27.38 -28.05 -8.11
N ASP A 80 26.93 -26.83 -8.25
CA ASP A 80 27.76 -25.62 -8.36
C ASP A 80 28.89 -25.78 -9.38
N GLY A 81 28.61 -26.43 -10.51
CA GLY A 81 29.52 -26.64 -11.61
C GLY A 81 30.49 -27.84 -11.40
N THR A 82 30.52 -28.47 -10.24
CA THR A 82 31.38 -29.62 -9.91
C THR A 82 30.59 -30.93 -9.88
N TRP A 83 31.23 -32.03 -10.29
CA TRP A 83 30.65 -33.36 -10.24
C TRP A 83 30.81 -33.95 -8.84
N GLN A 84 29.70 -34.34 -8.24
CA GLN A 84 29.62 -34.97 -6.93
C GLN A 84 28.98 -36.35 -7.07
N ARG A 85 29.61 -37.37 -6.47
CA ARG A 85 29.07 -38.74 -6.44
C ARG A 85 27.69 -38.75 -5.79
N LEU A 86 26.72 -39.31 -6.53
CA LEU A 86 25.36 -39.51 -6.05
C LEU A 86 25.18 -40.90 -5.47
N GLY A 87 25.72 -41.91 -6.14
CA GLY A 87 25.65 -43.31 -5.75
C GLY A 87 26.27 -44.22 -6.78
N ASP A 88 26.19 -45.52 -6.51
CA ASP A 88 26.62 -46.60 -7.42
C ASP A 88 25.43 -47.46 -7.80
N ALA A 89 25.47 -47.96 -9.02
CA ALA A 89 24.57 -48.99 -9.53
C ALA A 89 25.38 -50.10 -10.12
N VAL A 90 24.88 -51.34 -10.06
CA VAL A 90 25.56 -52.51 -10.65
C VAL A 90 24.68 -53.03 -11.79
N THR A 91 25.26 -53.25 -12.97
CA THR A 91 24.55 -53.75 -14.13
C THR A 91 24.11 -55.20 -13.96
N ASP A 92 22.90 -55.52 -14.43
CA ASP A 92 22.34 -56.88 -14.52
C ASP A 92 22.95 -57.68 -15.73
N GLU A 93 22.41 -58.88 -15.95
CA GLU A 93 22.87 -59.73 -17.06
C GLU A 93 22.57 -59.10 -18.46
N ALA A 94 21.67 -58.16 -18.55
CA ALA A 94 21.36 -57.41 -19.76
C ALA A 94 22.16 -56.12 -19.91
N GLY A 95 23.06 -55.82 -18.96
CA GLY A 95 23.85 -54.59 -18.93
C GLY A 95 23.11 -53.36 -18.43
N HIS A 96 21.92 -53.55 -17.83
CA HIS A 96 21.07 -52.49 -17.30
C HIS A 96 21.34 -52.26 -15.82
N ALA A 97 21.29 -50.99 -15.39
CA ALA A 97 21.28 -50.58 -13.98
C ALA A 97 20.35 -49.41 -13.76
N GLU A 98 19.91 -49.19 -12.53
CA GLU A 98 19.06 -48.05 -12.17
C GLU A 98 19.51 -47.46 -10.83
N LEU A 99 19.49 -46.13 -10.72
CA LEU A 99 19.70 -45.38 -9.48
C LEU A 99 18.64 -44.33 -9.30
N ALA A 100 17.96 -44.31 -8.16
CA ALA A 100 17.00 -43.25 -7.85
C ALA A 100 17.72 -41.92 -7.52
N ALA A 101 17.22 -40.83 -8.07
CA ALA A 101 17.74 -39.49 -7.84
C ALA A 101 16.58 -38.51 -7.54
N THR A 102 16.59 -37.89 -6.35
CA THR A 102 15.64 -36.83 -6.04
C THR A 102 15.95 -35.57 -6.86
N LEU A 103 15.00 -35.06 -7.65
CA LEU A 103 15.18 -33.83 -8.43
C LEU A 103 15.15 -32.60 -7.50
N ARG A 104 16.07 -31.67 -7.75
CA ARG A 104 16.14 -30.39 -7.04
C ARG A 104 15.34 -29.32 -7.75
N ARG A 105 14.91 -28.29 -7.00
CA ARG A 105 14.11 -27.14 -7.52
C ARG A 105 14.89 -26.27 -8.52
N THR A 106 16.22 -26.34 -8.51
CA THR A 106 17.11 -25.64 -9.44
C THR A 106 17.44 -26.56 -10.61
N PRO A 107 17.07 -26.26 -11.87
CA PRO A 107 17.33 -27.14 -13.03
C PRO A 107 18.82 -27.45 -13.23
N ALA A 108 19.71 -26.51 -12.93
CA ALA A 108 21.13 -26.71 -13.08
C ALA A 108 21.71 -27.82 -12.17
N ASP A 109 21.00 -28.14 -11.07
CA ASP A 109 21.35 -29.21 -10.15
C ASP A 109 20.80 -30.60 -10.56
N ASN A 110 20.04 -30.66 -11.66
CA ASN A 110 19.46 -31.90 -12.20
C ASN A 110 20.24 -32.37 -13.46
N VAL A 111 21.52 -32.23 -13.43
CA VAL A 111 22.41 -32.67 -14.48
C VAL A 111 23.28 -33.82 -13.93
N PHE A 112 23.24 -34.96 -14.60
CA PHE A 112 23.84 -36.20 -14.15
C PHE A 112 24.85 -36.70 -15.19
N ARG A 113 25.77 -37.62 -14.78
CA ARG A 113 26.55 -38.46 -15.65
C ARG A 113 26.78 -39.83 -15.01
N ALA A 114 26.98 -40.83 -15.82
CA ALA A 114 27.39 -42.17 -15.38
C ALA A 114 28.82 -42.44 -15.82
N ALA A 115 29.63 -43.05 -14.93
CA ALA A 115 31.02 -43.37 -15.20
C ALA A 115 31.28 -44.81 -14.81
N TYR A 116 31.77 -45.59 -15.76
CA TYR A 116 32.31 -46.93 -15.56
C TYR A 116 33.84 -46.85 -15.54
N ALA A 117 34.47 -47.36 -14.51
CA ALA A 117 35.94 -47.26 -14.32
C ALA A 117 36.73 -48.24 -15.20
N GLY A 118 36.03 -49.21 -15.81
CA GLY A 118 36.67 -50.31 -16.50
C GLY A 118 37.11 -51.46 -15.59
N ASP A 119 37.48 -52.58 -16.18
CA ASP A 119 38.07 -53.77 -15.53
C ASP A 119 39.17 -54.36 -16.42
N SER A 120 39.65 -55.59 -16.13
CA SER A 120 40.67 -56.23 -16.91
C SER A 120 40.27 -56.63 -18.34
N LEU A 121 38.96 -56.65 -18.64
CA LEU A 121 38.40 -57.05 -19.91
C LEU A 121 37.75 -55.88 -20.67
N HIS A 122 37.34 -54.85 -19.96
CA HIS A 122 36.55 -53.74 -20.49
C HIS A 122 37.20 -52.41 -20.19
N ALA A 123 37.26 -51.51 -21.17
CA ALA A 123 37.82 -50.17 -20.99
C ALA A 123 36.84 -49.25 -20.27
N ALA A 124 37.35 -48.25 -19.56
CA ALA A 124 36.54 -47.22 -18.90
C ALA A 124 35.73 -46.38 -19.88
N SER A 125 34.54 -45.95 -19.46
CA SER A 125 33.70 -45.04 -20.24
C SER A 125 32.90 -44.10 -19.34
N VAL A 126 32.51 -42.96 -19.88
CA VAL A 126 31.71 -41.93 -19.17
C VAL A 126 30.72 -41.28 -20.12
N THR A 127 29.50 -41.02 -19.65
CA THR A 127 28.52 -40.27 -20.43
C THR A 127 28.86 -38.78 -20.50
N GLY A 128 28.35 -38.09 -21.53
CA GLY A 128 28.20 -36.66 -21.48
C GLY A 128 27.22 -36.22 -20.36
N PRO A 129 27.13 -34.90 -20.09
CA PRO A 129 26.14 -34.38 -19.16
C PRO A 129 24.69 -34.64 -19.63
N VAL A 130 23.88 -35.25 -18.79
CA VAL A 130 22.44 -35.55 -19.05
C VAL A 130 21.60 -34.70 -18.13
N ALA A 131 20.80 -33.79 -18.68
CA ALA A 131 19.89 -32.95 -17.92
C ALA A 131 18.50 -33.62 -17.83
N VAL A 132 17.99 -33.78 -16.61
CA VAL A 132 16.63 -34.21 -16.33
C VAL A 132 15.76 -32.99 -16.12
N ALA A 133 14.79 -32.79 -16.99
CA ALA A 133 13.95 -31.60 -16.99
C ALA A 133 12.89 -31.63 -15.87
N LEU A 134 12.62 -30.47 -15.27
CA LEU A 134 11.54 -30.32 -14.32
C LEU A 134 10.19 -30.15 -14.99
N VAL A 135 9.16 -30.80 -14.45
CA VAL A 135 7.75 -30.51 -14.70
C VAL A 135 7.30 -29.53 -13.61
N ARG A 136 6.74 -28.38 -13.99
CA ARG A 136 6.23 -27.43 -12.98
C ARG A 136 4.97 -27.95 -12.33
N ARG A 137 4.92 -27.84 -10.99
CA ARG A 137 3.70 -28.06 -10.24
C ARG A 137 2.75 -26.87 -10.43
N THR A 138 1.46 -27.10 -10.36
CA THR A 138 0.47 -26.02 -10.18
C THR A 138 0.75 -25.29 -8.88
N SER A 139 0.22 -24.08 -8.71
CA SER A 139 0.27 -23.37 -7.45
C SER A 139 -1.02 -22.60 -7.15
N SER A 140 -1.21 -22.27 -5.90
CA SER A 140 -2.29 -21.42 -5.43
C SER A 140 -1.72 -20.25 -4.61
N LEU A 141 -2.36 -19.09 -4.73
CA LEU A 141 -1.97 -17.88 -4.02
C LEU A 141 -3.20 -17.30 -3.33
N THR A 142 -3.10 -16.97 -2.07
CA THR A 142 -4.18 -16.36 -1.30
C THR A 142 -3.71 -15.09 -0.61
N VAL A 143 -4.65 -14.13 -0.47
CA VAL A 143 -4.50 -12.94 0.36
C VAL A 143 -5.61 -12.96 1.39
N GLY A 144 -5.28 -12.73 2.66
CA GLY A 144 -6.25 -12.74 3.74
C GLY A 144 -5.90 -11.76 4.86
N GLY A 145 -6.80 -11.65 5.82
CA GLY A 145 -6.69 -10.75 6.96
C GLY A 145 -8.08 -10.41 7.49
N PRO A 146 -8.21 -9.41 8.40
CA PRO A 146 -9.50 -8.90 8.83
C PRO A 146 -10.30 -8.32 7.65
N GLY A 147 -11.61 -8.54 7.63
CA GLY A 147 -12.52 -7.98 6.61
C GLY A 147 -12.85 -6.50 6.81
N SER A 148 -12.47 -5.92 7.95
CA SER A 148 -12.67 -4.50 8.23
C SER A 148 -11.56 -3.97 9.15
N VAL A 149 -11.41 -2.65 9.14
CA VAL A 149 -10.48 -1.92 10.03
C VAL A 149 -11.08 -0.56 10.37
N ILE A 150 -10.93 -0.12 11.62
CA ILE A 150 -11.27 1.26 12.00
C ILE A 150 -10.25 2.20 11.34
N ASP A 151 -10.73 3.29 10.75
CA ASP A 151 -9.86 4.27 10.09
C ASP A 151 -8.71 4.69 11.01
N GLU A 152 -7.52 4.86 10.42
CA GLU A 152 -6.26 5.17 11.12
C GLU A 152 -5.63 3.99 11.89
N GLN A 153 -6.30 2.87 12.08
CA GLN A 153 -5.70 1.69 12.68
C GLN A 153 -4.92 0.86 11.67
N GLN A 154 -3.95 0.10 12.19
CA GLN A 154 -3.20 -0.86 11.39
C GLN A 154 -3.96 -2.18 11.28
N VAL A 155 -3.84 -2.79 10.12
CA VAL A 155 -4.33 -4.13 9.85
C VAL A 155 -3.20 -4.95 9.24
N GLU A 156 -3.13 -6.21 9.64
CA GLU A 156 -2.21 -7.18 9.07
C GLU A 156 -2.87 -7.88 7.88
N VAL A 157 -2.19 -7.88 6.76
CA VAL A 157 -2.55 -8.63 5.55
C VAL A 157 -1.55 -9.75 5.37
N ARG A 158 -2.04 -10.97 5.13
CA ARG A 158 -1.27 -12.21 4.98
C ARG A 158 -1.34 -12.67 3.55
N VAL A 159 -0.22 -13.17 3.07
CA VAL A 159 -0.09 -13.80 1.75
C VAL A 159 0.36 -15.23 1.98
N ARG A 160 -0.23 -16.18 1.25
CA ARG A 160 0.19 -17.57 1.26
C ARG A 160 0.29 -18.09 -0.18
N TRP A 161 1.45 -18.58 -0.55
CA TRP A 161 1.74 -19.21 -1.85
C TRP A 161 2.12 -20.67 -1.62
N THR A 162 1.35 -21.60 -2.21
CA THR A 162 1.56 -23.04 -2.05
C THR A 162 1.61 -23.72 -3.41
N ALA A 163 2.47 -24.70 -3.54
CA ALA A 163 2.50 -25.62 -4.67
C ALA A 163 1.36 -26.64 -4.60
N GLY A 164 1.06 -27.33 -5.70
CA GLY A 164 -0.03 -28.28 -5.81
C GLY A 164 0.06 -29.50 -4.88
N ASN A 165 1.24 -29.81 -4.35
CA ASN A 165 1.46 -30.83 -3.33
C ASN A 165 1.29 -30.28 -1.88
N GLY A 166 0.94 -29.01 -1.72
CA GLY A 166 0.75 -28.37 -0.41
C GLY A 166 1.99 -27.67 0.16
N ASP A 167 3.16 -27.84 -0.45
CA ASP A 167 4.40 -27.21 0.02
C ASP A 167 4.34 -25.69 -0.11
N GLY A 168 4.97 -24.97 0.81
CA GLY A 168 5.18 -23.55 0.71
C GLY A 168 6.12 -23.18 -0.43
N VAL A 169 5.81 -22.07 -1.12
CA VAL A 169 6.64 -21.53 -2.20
C VAL A 169 7.32 -20.25 -1.74
N GLY A 170 8.64 -20.28 -1.61
CA GLY A 170 9.46 -19.10 -1.34
C GLY A 170 9.72 -18.32 -2.63
N GLY A 171 9.28 -17.06 -2.70
CA GLY A 171 9.47 -16.25 -3.91
C GLY A 171 8.90 -14.85 -3.81
N GLU A 172 9.05 -14.08 -4.87
CA GLU A 172 8.52 -12.74 -4.95
C GLU A 172 7.03 -12.74 -5.32
N VAL A 173 6.24 -11.98 -4.55
CA VAL A 173 4.81 -11.80 -4.76
C VAL A 173 4.51 -10.30 -4.86
N ARG A 174 3.89 -9.91 -5.96
CA ARG A 174 3.40 -8.55 -6.20
C ARG A 174 2.05 -8.37 -5.52
N LEU A 175 1.94 -7.41 -4.63
CA LEU A 175 0.70 -7.01 -3.99
C LEU A 175 0.10 -5.81 -4.71
N LEU A 176 -1.10 -5.97 -5.23
CA LEU A 176 -1.87 -4.93 -5.86
C LEU A 176 -2.96 -4.45 -4.92
N ARG A 177 -3.21 -3.16 -4.94
CA ARG A 177 -4.26 -2.49 -4.18
C ARG A 177 -5.20 -1.75 -5.10
N ARG A 178 -6.50 -1.78 -4.76
CA ARG A 178 -7.54 -0.98 -5.39
C ARG A 178 -8.40 -0.29 -4.33
N THR A 179 -8.69 1.00 -4.52
CA THR A 179 -9.73 1.75 -3.80
C THR A 179 -11.04 1.70 -4.58
N PRO A 180 -12.21 2.08 -3.99
CA PRO A 180 -13.51 1.98 -4.68
C PRO A 180 -13.55 2.63 -6.06
N ASP A 181 -12.98 3.82 -6.20
CA ASP A 181 -13.00 4.61 -7.44
C ASP A 181 -11.68 4.54 -8.22
N GLY A 182 -10.82 3.57 -7.91
CA GLY A 182 -9.48 3.47 -8.50
C GLY A 182 -9.22 2.16 -9.22
N ASP A 183 -8.18 2.17 -10.04
CA ASP A 183 -7.65 0.99 -10.70
C ASP A 183 -6.75 0.16 -9.79
N TRP A 184 -6.47 -1.08 -10.18
CA TRP A 184 -5.46 -1.90 -9.54
C TRP A 184 -4.07 -1.28 -9.75
N ARG A 185 -3.37 -1.04 -8.65
CA ARG A 185 -2.01 -0.49 -8.66
C ARG A 185 -1.09 -1.32 -7.79
N LEU A 186 0.14 -1.50 -8.25
CA LEU A 186 1.16 -2.13 -7.42
C LEU A 186 1.33 -1.32 -6.12
N TYR A 187 1.12 -1.99 -5.00
CA TYR A 187 1.34 -1.41 -3.67
C TYR A 187 2.77 -1.68 -3.19
N ARG A 188 3.18 -2.94 -3.25
CA ARG A 188 4.55 -3.39 -2.94
C ARG A 188 4.79 -4.80 -3.48
N THR A 189 6.06 -5.20 -3.51
CA THR A 189 6.48 -6.59 -3.63
C THR A 189 6.87 -7.09 -2.25
N VAL A 190 6.44 -8.30 -1.90
CA VAL A 190 6.85 -9.02 -0.70
C VAL A 190 7.53 -10.33 -1.11
N ARG A 191 8.32 -10.91 -0.21
CA ARG A 191 8.92 -12.21 -0.42
C ARG A 191 8.33 -13.20 0.58
N THR A 192 7.75 -14.30 0.09
CA THR A 192 7.32 -15.42 0.92
C THR A 192 8.53 -16.24 1.36
N GLY A 193 8.48 -16.76 2.58
CA GLY A 193 9.45 -17.72 3.09
C GLY A 193 9.30 -19.11 2.45
N ASN A 194 10.10 -20.07 2.87
CA ASN A 194 10.00 -21.47 2.42
C ASN A 194 8.69 -22.15 2.87
N ASP A 195 8.03 -21.59 3.88
CA ASP A 195 6.68 -21.97 4.31
C ASP A 195 5.57 -21.38 3.43
N GLY A 196 5.95 -20.60 2.41
CA GLY A 196 5.04 -19.93 1.50
C GLY A 196 4.34 -18.71 2.09
N GLN A 197 4.72 -18.21 3.26
CA GLN A 197 4.01 -17.14 3.95
C GLN A 197 4.78 -15.82 3.91
N ALA A 198 4.00 -14.73 3.85
CA ALA A 198 4.47 -13.37 4.09
C ALA A 198 3.35 -12.56 4.74
N THR A 199 3.69 -11.63 5.62
CA THR A 199 2.76 -10.70 6.24
C THR A 199 3.25 -9.26 6.07
N PHE A 200 2.31 -8.31 6.06
CA PHE A 200 2.64 -6.90 6.10
C PHE A 200 1.56 -6.09 6.82
N LEU A 201 1.99 -5.01 7.45
CA LEU A 201 1.09 -4.05 8.10
C LEU A 201 0.75 -2.93 7.13
N THR A 202 -0.54 -2.54 7.11
CA THR A 202 -1.04 -1.41 6.33
C THR A 202 -2.05 -0.60 7.14
N ARG A 203 -2.33 0.64 6.71
CA ARG A 203 -3.35 1.53 7.30
C ARG A 203 -4.26 2.03 6.19
N PRO A 204 -5.26 1.26 5.77
CA PRO A 204 -6.22 1.72 4.78
C PRO A 204 -6.99 2.92 5.34
N ARG A 205 -7.14 3.97 4.52
CA ARG A 205 -7.93 5.18 4.86
C ARG A 205 -9.24 5.24 4.08
N THR A 206 -9.57 4.16 3.38
CA THR A 206 -10.79 3.94 2.62
C THR A 206 -10.93 2.45 2.39
N ASP A 207 -12.09 1.99 1.99
CA ASP A 207 -12.31 0.61 1.57
C ASP A 207 -11.25 0.20 0.56
N THR A 208 -10.69 -0.98 0.73
CA THR A 208 -9.54 -1.40 -0.04
C THR A 208 -9.67 -2.86 -0.46
N GLY A 209 -9.47 -3.13 -1.74
CA GLY A 209 -9.29 -4.48 -2.27
C GLY A 209 -7.81 -4.80 -2.42
N TRP A 210 -7.44 -6.02 -2.03
CA TRP A 210 -6.10 -6.57 -2.16
C TRP A 210 -6.10 -7.77 -3.09
N ARG A 211 -5.12 -7.87 -3.97
CA ARG A 211 -4.86 -9.02 -4.83
C ARG A 211 -3.36 -9.27 -4.88
N ALA A 212 -2.96 -10.53 -4.90
CA ALA A 212 -1.58 -10.93 -5.05
C ALA A 212 -1.36 -11.60 -6.40
N GLU A 213 -0.17 -11.43 -6.97
CA GLU A 213 0.29 -12.06 -8.20
C GLU A 213 1.72 -12.56 -8.00
N ALA A 214 1.95 -13.83 -8.29
CA ALA A 214 3.28 -14.44 -8.30
C ALA A 214 3.62 -14.94 -9.69
N GLY A 215 4.82 -14.63 -10.15
CA GLY A 215 5.37 -15.17 -11.40
C GLY A 215 5.73 -16.66 -11.26
N ARG A 216 5.86 -17.36 -12.40
CA ARG A 216 6.35 -18.73 -12.40
C ARG A 216 7.82 -18.80 -11.94
N LEU A 217 8.15 -19.87 -11.25
CA LEU A 217 9.52 -20.30 -10.98
C LEU A 217 9.88 -21.54 -11.82
N ASP A 218 11.11 -22.00 -11.74
CA ASP A 218 11.56 -23.14 -12.52
C ASP A 218 10.79 -24.43 -12.23
N TRP A 219 10.32 -24.59 -10.99
CA TRP A 219 9.67 -25.80 -10.49
C TRP A 219 8.17 -25.67 -10.20
N VAL A 220 7.62 -24.43 -10.28
CA VAL A 220 6.21 -24.16 -9.96
C VAL A 220 5.62 -23.10 -10.90
N GLU A 221 4.36 -23.25 -11.28
CA GLU A 221 3.64 -22.25 -12.08
C GLU A 221 3.31 -21.01 -11.25
N GLY A 222 3.12 -19.86 -11.91
CA GLY A 222 2.65 -18.64 -11.29
C GLY A 222 1.18 -18.74 -10.89
N ALA A 223 0.75 -17.85 -9.99
CA ALA A 223 -0.63 -17.78 -9.51
C ALA A 223 -1.10 -16.35 -9.25
N SER A 224 -2.40 -16.16 -9.28
CA SER A 224 -3.07 -14.94 -8.82
C SER A 224 -4.12 -15.29 -7.76
N SER A 225 -4.25 -14.43 -6.76
CA SER A 225 -5.24 -14.63 -5.70
C SER A 225 -6.60 -14.06 -6.09
N ASP A 226 -7.64 -14.52 -5.41
CA ASP A 226 -8.89 -13.79 -5.29
C ASP A 226 -8.68 -12.44 -4.59
N VAL A 227 -9.72 -11.58 -4.66
CA VAL A 227 -9.70 -10.26 -4.02
C VAL A 227 -10.10 -10.38 -2.56
N HIS A 228 -9.17 -10.04 -1.67
CA HIS A 228 -9.47 -9.81 -0.26
C HIS A 228 -9.90 -8.35 -0.05
N ARG A 229 -11.07 -8.12 0.56
CA ARG A 229 -11.64 -6.79 0.83
C ARG A 229 -11.46 -6.44 2.29
N VAL A 230 -11.12 -5.18 2.54
CA VAL A 230 -11.02 -4.59 3.88
C VAL A 230 -11.86 -3.32 3.89
N ASP A 231 -12.98 -3.35 4.60
CA ASP A 231 -13.85 -2.19 4.79
C ASP A 231 -13.21 -1.23 5.79
N ASN A 232 -13.18 0.05 5.45
CA ASN A 232 -12.69 1.11 6.33
C ASN A 232 -13.85 1.68 7.13
N LEU A 233 -13.88 1.44 8.43
CA LEU A 233 -14.96 1.87 9.32
C LEU A 233 -14.63 3.23 9.98
N PRO A 234 -15.63 4.10 10.20
CA PRO A 234 -15.41 5.36 10.87
C PRO A 234 -14.96 5.16 12.33
N PRO A 235 -13.99 5.95 12.83
CA PRO A 235 -13.57 5.90 14.23
C PRO A 235 -14.52 6.63 15.19
N GLY A 236 -15.40 7.48 14.66
CA GLY A 236 -16.42 8.21 15.40
C GLY A 236 -17.83 7.76 15.04
N GLU A 237 -18.80 8.28 15.76
CA GLU A 237 -20.23 7.98 15.57
C GLU A 237 -20.80 8.73 14.36
N PRO A 238 -21.36 8.06 13.35
CA PRO A 238 -22.06 8.70 12.24
C PRO A 238 -23.28 9.50 12.74
N VAL A 239 -23.66 10.54 12.00
CA VAL A 239 -24.90 11.29 12.23
C VAL A 239 -26.07 10.54 11.61
N VAL A 240 -27.03 10.18 12.44
CA VAL A 240 -28.30 9.60 11.98
C VAL A 240 -29.32 10.74 11.88
N LEU A 241 -29.58 11.21 10.67
CA LEU A 241 -30.57 12.27 10.44
C LEU A 241 -31.98 11.69 10.55
N PRO A 242 -32.96 12.52 10.95
CA PRO A 242 -34.39 12.12 10.97
C PRO A 242 -34.87 11.69 9.57
N ASP A 243 -35.84 10.78 9.55
CA ASP A 243 -36.45 10.32 8.30
C ASP A 243 -37.03 11.50 7.50
N GLY A 244 -36.84 11.46 6.18
CA GLY A 244 -37.29 12.52 5.29
C GLY A 244 -36.43 13.79 5.31
N ALA A 245 -35.32 13.82 6.06
CA ALA A 245 -34.39 14.96 6.02
C ALA A 245 -33.79 15.12 4.61
N PRO A 246 -33.91 16.33 4.00
CA PRO A 246 -33.42 16.55 2.66
C PRO A 246 -31.88 16.54 2.63
N ARG A 247 -31.31 15.99 1.55
CA ARG A 247 -29.87 16.05 1.30
C ARG A 247 -29.46 17.41 0.75
N PRO A 248 -28.26 17.90 1.04
CA PRO A 248 -27.70 19.08 0.38
C PRO A 248 -27.78 18.98 -1.15
N ARG A 249 -28.03 20.13 -1.80
CA ARG A 249 -28.17 20.19 -3.27
C ARG A 249 -26.82 20.13 -3.99
N ILE A 250 -25.74 20.54 -3.31
CA ILE A 250 -24.38 20.54 -3.83
C ILE A 250 -23.55 19.58 -2.98
N THR A 251 -22.81 18.70 -3.65
CA THR A 251 -21.85 17.80 -3.03
C THR A 251 -20.46 18.16 -3.51
N LEU A 252 -19.57 18.43 -2.57
CA LEU A 252 -18.13 18.60 -2.84
C LEU A 252 -17.39 17.28 -2.58
N PRO A 253 -16.21 17.09 -3.20
CA PRO A 253 -15.33 16.01 -2.83
C PRO A 253 -15.06 16.01 -1.32
N ALA A 254 -14.89 14.85 -0.72
CA ALA A 254 -14.53 14.78 0.70
C ALA A 254 -13.22 15.53 0.97
N GLN A 255 -13.19 16.28 2.08
CA GLN A 255 -11.96 16.93 2.50
C GLN A 255 -10.89 15.90 2.88
N PRO A 256 -9.60 16.28 2.83
CA PRO A 256 -8.52 15.39 3.20
C PRO A 256 -8.72 14.76 4.57
N HIS A 257 -8.14 13.60 4.79
CA HIS A 257 -8.13 12.97 6.11
C HIS A 257 -7.42 13.87 7.14
N ALA A 258 -7.83 13.73 8.40
CA ALA A 258 -7.21 14.43 9.53
C ALA A 258 -5.70 14.14 9.63
N VAL A 259 -4.97 15.09 10.19
CA VAL A 259 -3.53 15.02 10.43
C VAL A 259 -3.28 14.99 11.94
N GLY A 260 -2.53 13.99 12.40
CA GLY A 260 -2.19 13.86 13.82
C GLY A 260 -3.38 13.64 14.74
N ALA A 261 -3.15 13.66 16.04
CA ALA A 261 -4.16 13.47 17.07
C ALA A 261 -4.97 14.74 17.34
N GLY A 262 -6.17 14.58 17.90
CA GLY A 262 -7.01 15.68 18.36
C GLY A 262 -7.47 16.62 17.25
N PRO A 263 -7.87 17.85 17.61
CA PRO A 263 -8.28 18.88 16.66
C PRO A 263 -7.11 19.41 15.83
N ASN A 264 -5.89 19.31 16.31
CA ASN A 264 -4.65 19.64 15.59
C ASN A 264 -4.73 20.94 14.76
N ALA A 265 -5.13 22.02 15.39
CA ALA A 265 -5.26 23.31 14.73
C ALA A 265 -3.88 23.88 14.33
N ALA A 266 -3.76 24.34 13.10
CA ALA A 266 -2.59 25.02 12.57
C ALA A 266 -3.03 26.37 12.00
N VAL A 267 -2.57 27.46 12.63
CA VAL A 267 -2.87 28.84 12.22
C VAL A 267 -1.61 29.48 11.64
N THR A 268 -1.74 30.09 10.48
CA THR A 268 -0.63 30.73 9.76
C THR A 268 -1.06 32.07 9.15
N ARG A 269 -0.11 32.86 8.66
CA ARG A 269 -0.41 33.88 7.64
C ARG A 269 -1.00 33.17 6.44
N ILE A 270 -1.82 33.87 5.63
CA ILE A 270 -2.43 33.26 4.45
C ILE A 270 -1.33 32.93 3.44
N PRO A 271 -1.16 31.64 3.03
CA PRO A 271 -0.18 31.28 2.00
C PRO A 271 -0.52 31.92 0.65
N ASP A 272 0.49 32.24 -0.16
CA ASP A 272 0.28 32.91 -1.45
C ASP A 272 -0.67 32.16 -2.39
N ARG A 273 -0.60 30.82 -2.39
CA ARG A 273 -1.53 29.99 -3.18
C ARG A 273 -2.98 30.19 -2.73
N VAL A 274 -3.21 30.24 -1.42
CA VAL A 274 -4.55 30.45 -0.85
C VAL A 274 -5.02 31.86 -1.16
N TRP A 275 -4.16 32.86 -0.99
CA TRP A 275 -4.48 34.25 -1.30
C TRP A 275 -4.88 34.44 -2.76
N ARG A 276 -4.14 33.86 -3.70
CA ARG A 276 -4.51 33.91 -5.13
C ARG A 276 -5.88 33.27 -5.42
N GLN A 277 -6.25 32.21 -4.71
CA GLN A 277 -7.57 31.57 -4.85
C GLN A 277 -8.70 32.45 -4.31
N MET A 278 -8.47 33.16 -3.21
CA MET A 278 -9.43 34.05 -2.58
C MET A 278 -9.63 35.36 -3.35
N THR A 279 -8.54 35.87 -3.99
CA THR A 279 -8.56 37.16 -4.68
C THR A 279 -9.50 37.10 -5.90
N GLY A 280 -10.46 38.05 -5.96
CA GLY A 280 -11.49 38.09 -6.97
C GLY A 280 -12.74 37.23 -6.64
N ALA A 281 -12.67 36.43 -5.58
CA ALA A 281 -13.82 35.64 -5.08
C ALA A 281 -14.24 36.14 -3.68
N THR A 282 -13.65 35.57 -2.61
CA THR A 282 -13.97 35.96 -1.24
C THR A 282 -13.23 37.19 -0.75
N TRP A 283 -12.19 37.62 -1.44
CA TRP A 283 -11.51 38.88 -1.20
C TRP A 283 -11.33 39.67 -2.50
N HIS A 284 -11.58 40.98 -2.48
CA HIS A 284 -11.41 41.89 -3.60
C HIS A 284 -11.13 43.33 -3.10
N ALA A 285 -10.76 44.24 -3.99
CA ALA A 285 -10.60 45.63 -3.64
C ALA A 285 -11.91 46.20 -3.07
N GLY A 286 -11.80 47.00 -1.98
CA GLY A 286 -12.93 47.53 -1.22
C GLY A 286 -13.46 46.61 -0.11
N CYS A 287 -12.78 45.48 0.16
CA CYS A 287 -13.02 44.73 1.40
C CYS A 287 -12.53 45.50 2.63
N PRO A 288 -13.25 45.41 3.78
CA PRO A 288 -12.92 46.18 4.98
C PRO A 288 -11.63 45.70 5.67
N VAL A 289 -11.11 44.52 5.30
CA VAL A 289 -9.91 43.92 5.87
C VAL A 289 -8.96 43.48 4.77
N GLY A 290 -7.67 43.69 5.02
CA GLY A 290 -6.58 43.25 4.15
C GLY A 290 -6.01 41.89 4.54
N ARG A 291 -5.10 41.37 3.70
CA ARG A 291 -4.42 40.09 3.92
C ARG A 291 -3.72 40.01 5.27
N ASP A 292 -3.09 41.09 5.70
CA ASP A 292 -2.31 41.13 6.94
C ASP A 292 -3.17 41.07 8.20
N GLN A 293 -4.44 41.45 8.12
CA GLN A 293 -5.41 41.35 9.19
C GLN A 293 -6.06 39.97 9.30
N LEU A 294 -5.91 39.14 8.26
CA LEU A 294 -6.47 37.80 8.18
C LEU A 294 -5.45 36.70 8.51
N ARG A 295 -5.94 35.59 9.02
CA ARG A 295 -5.17 34.35 9.24
C ARG A 295 -5.85 33.18 8.56
N TYR A 296 -5.05 32.24 8.13
CA TYR A 296 -5.51 30.96 7.57
C TYR A 296 -5.35 29.87 8.61
N ALA A 297 -6.38 29.08 8.81
CA ALA A 297 -6.38 27.94 9.72
C ALA A 297 -6.71 26.65 8.99
N ARG A 298 -6.10 25.57 9.47
CA ARG A 298 -6.51 24.19 9.18
C ARG A 298 -6.74 23.49 10.50
N ILE A 299 -7.84 22.74 10.61
CA ILE A 299 -8.22 22.05 11.83
C ILE A 299 -8.85 20.71 11.49
N ASN A 300 -8.63 19.69 12.34
CA ASN A 300 -9.36 18.43 12.23
C ASN A 300 -10.78 18.60 12.76
N TYR A 301 -11.75 17.97 12.08
CA TYR A 301 -13.13 17.92 12.50
C TYR A 301 -13.71 16.52 12.22
N TRP A 302 -14.82 16.16 12.87
CA TRP A 302 -15.62 14.98 12.58
C TRP A 302 -16.60 15.29 11.44
N ASP A 303 -16.59 14.48 10.37
CA ASP A 303 -17.62 14.59 9.35
C ASP A 303 -18.91 13.84 9.78
N TYR A 304 -20.00 13.99 9.03
CA TYR A 304 -21.27 13.32 9.33
C TYR A 304 -21.22 11.80 9.19
N ARG A 305 -20.22 11.26 8.54
CA ARG A 305 -19.99 9.82 8.43
C ARG A 305 -19.17 9.27 9.59
N GLY A 306 -18.73 10.10 10.52
CA GLY A 306 -17.90 9.74 11.66
C GLY A 306 -16.40 9.63 11.34
N TYR A 307 -15.97 10.09 10.18
CA TYR A 307 -14.54 10.16 9.85
C TYR A 307 -13.92 11.47 10.29
N ARG A 308 -12.64 11.41 10.60
CA ARG A 308 -11.85 12.60 10.90
C ARG A 308 -11.35 13.23 9.59
N ARG A 309 -11.69 14.50 9.39
CA ARG A 309 -11.32 15.27 8.20
C ARG A 309 -10.47 16.48 8.55
N ARG A 310 -9.78 17.03 7.56
CA ARG A 310 -8.97 18.25 7.67
C ARG A 310 -9.65 19.40 6.97
N GLY A 311 -10.32 20.27 7.72
CA GLY A 311 -10.97 21.48 7.20
C GLY A 311 -10.00 22.66 7.11
N GLU A 312 -10.46 23.71 6.40
CA GLU A 312 -9.71 24.97 6.25
C GLU A 312 -10.66 26.18 6.27
N PHE A 313 -10.22 27.25 6.91
CA PHE A 313 -10.95 28.52 6.94
C PHE A 313 -10.01 29.72 7.07
N VAL A 314 -10.57 30.92 6.85
CA VAL A 314 -9.88 32.20 7.06
C VAL A 314 -10.72 33.00 8.01
N ALA A 315 -10.10 33.64 9.00
CA ALA A 315 -10.73 34.54 9.96
C ALA A 315 -9.85 35.76 10.22
N HIS A 316 -10.41 36.82 10.79
CA HIS A 316 -9.64 37.95 11.28
C HIS A 316 -8.69 37.49 12.39
N ALA A 317 -7.53 38.12 12.46
CA ALA A 317 -6.46 37.71 13.39
C ALA A 317 -6.92 37.73 14.87
N ASP A 318 -7.76 38.67 15.28
CA ASP A 318 -8.30 38.77 16.65
C ASP A 318 -9.43 37.78 16.94
N ALA A 319 -10.21 37.34 15.91
CA ALA A 319 -11.27 36.35 16.04
C ALA A 319 -10.75 34.91 15.91
N MET A 320 -9.61 34.72 15.29
CA MET A 320 -9.05 33.40 15.01
C MET A 320 -8.92 32.50 16.27
N PRO A 321 -8.43 32.97 17.44
CA PRO A 321 -8.37 32.14 18.64
C PRO A 321 -9.74 31.63 19.09
N ASN A 322 -10.78 32.46 19.03
CA ASN A 322 -12.16 32.10 19.41
C ASN A 322 -12.73 31.01 18.49
N VAL A 323 -12.58 31.18 17.17
CA VAL A 323 -13.08 30.21 16.18
C VAL A 323 -12.35 28.88 16.31
N VAL A 324 -11.02 28.91 16.47
CA VAL A 324 -10.22 27.70 16.68
C VAL A 324 -10.60 26.98 17.97
N ALA A 325 -10.78 27.71 19.08
CA ALA A 325 -11.17 27.14 20.36
C ALA A 325 -12.56 26.48 20.29
N ALA A 326 -13.54 27.14 19.66
CA ALA A 326 -14.89 26.62 19.47
C ALA A 326 -14.88 25.32 18.62
N PHE A 327 -14.18 25.30 17.49
CA PHE A 327 -14.09 24.10 16.67
C PHE A 327 -13.28 22.97 17.31
N ALA A 328 -12.24 23.32 18.08
CA ALA A 328 -11.49 22.34 18.86
C ALA A 328 -12.33 21.69 19.95
N GLU A 329 -13.17 22.47 20.62
CA GLU A 329 -14.09 21.96 21.61
C GLU A 329 -15.21 21.11 20.97
N MET A 330 -15.79 21.55 19.86
CA MET A 330 -16.74 20.74 19.08
C MET A 330 -16.11 19.40 18.70
N TYR A 331 -14.88 19.40 18.20
CA TYR A 331 -14.15 18.18 17.89
C TYR A 331 -14.03 17.26 19.12
N THR A 332 -13.59 17.78 20.25
CA THR A 332 -13.37 17.01 21.50
C THR A 332 -14.70 16.41 22.01
N GLN A 333 -15.80 17.10 21.79
CA GLN A 333 -17.13 16.66 22.19
C GLN A 333 -17.87 15.82 21.13
N GLY A 334 -17.19 15.44 20.04
CA GLY A 334 -17.78 14.61 18.99
C GLY A 334 -18.90 15.29 18.20
N LEU A 335 -18.93 16.62 18.16
CA LEU A 335 -19.93 17.41 17.42
C LEU A 335 -19.43 17.63 15.99
N PRO A 336 -20.10 17.05 14.98
CA PRO A 336 -19.57 17.03 13.62
C PRO A 336 -19.92 18.29 12.82
N LEU A 337 -19.06 18.57 11.83
CA LEU A 337 -19.35 19.51 10.76
C LEU A 337 -19.62 18.73 9.46
N ARG A 338 -20.56 19.19 8.66
CA ARG A 338 -20.83 18.58 7.35
C ARG A 338 -19.64 18.77 6.41
N SER A 339 -19.10 19.98 6.37
CA SER A 339 -17.83 20.32 5.73
C SER A 339 -17.30 21.64 6.29
N LEU A 340 -16.01 21.92 6.05
CA LEU A 340 -15.33 23.14 6.48
C LEU A 340 -14.43 23.65 5.35
N TYR A 341 -15.04 24.13 4.27
CA TYR A 341 -14.36 24.71 3.13
C TYR A 341 -14.37 26.24 3.19
N ARG A 342 -13.33 26.87 2.67
CA ARG A 342 -13.38 28.32 2.35
C ARG A 342 -14.44 28.56 1.26
N VAL A 343 -15.13 29.71 1.32
CA VAL A 343 -16.22 30.01 0.40
C VAL A 343 -15.74 30.23 -1.04
N ASP A 344 -14.49 30.63 -1.27
CA ASP A 344 -13.89 30.72 -2.62
C ASP A 344 -13.92 29.39 -3.39
N ARG A 345 -14.08 28.26 -2.70
CA ARG A 345 -14.23 26.94 -3.33
C ARG A 345 -15.58 26.76 -4.06
N PHE A 346 -16.54 27.63 -3.80
CA PHE A 346 -17.87 27.62 -4.41
C PHE A 346 -18.02 28.63 -5.56
N GLY A 347 -16.96 29.38 -5.86
CA GLY A 347 -16.97 30.38 -6.93
C GLY A 347 -17.35 31.78 -6.47
N TYR A 348 -17.64 32.65 -7.43
CA TYR A 348 -18.01 34.06 -7.23
C TYR A 348 -19.50 34.29 -7.54
N SER A 349 -20.18 35.05 -6.69
CA SER A 349 -21.54 35.50 -6.90
C SER A 349 -21.56 37.02 -7.22
N SER A 350 -21.97 37.37 -8.43
CA SER A 350 -22.14 38.77 -8.82
C SER A 350 -23.25 39.47 -8.01
N ARG A 351 -24.30 38.75 -7.60
CA ARG A 351 -25.38 39.24 -6.77
C ARG A 351 -24.92 39.64 -5.38
N LEU A 352 -24.01 38.84 -4.77
CA LEU A 352 -23.48 39.10 -3.42
C LEU A 352 -22.21 39.94 -3.46
N ARG A 353 -21.61 40.13 -4.65
CA ARG A 353 -20.33 40.81 -4.86
C ARG A 353 -19.21 40.18 -4.01
N GLY A 354 -19.19 38.86 -3.96
CA GLY A 354 -18.25 38.07 -3.17
C GLY A 354 -18.30 36.59 -3.52
N GLY A 355 -17.73 35.74 -2.66
CA GLY A 355 -17.82 34.29 -2.83
C GLY A 355 -19.29 33.80 -2.81
N ASP A 356 -19.59 32.74 -3.56
CA ASP A 356 -20.96 32.22 -3.69
C ASP A 356 -21.42 31.51 -2.39
N ASP A 357 -22.01 32.31 -1.52
CA ASP A 357 -22.53 31.89 -0.24
C ASP A 357 -23.78 31.00 -0.39
N PHE A 358 -24.62 31.25 -1.41
CA PHE A 358 -25.78 30.40 -1.68
C PHE A 358 -25.35 28.96 -2.05
N ALA A 359 -24.31 28.83 -2.87
CA ALA A 359 -23.73 27.52 -3.20
C ALA A 359 -23.09 26.87 -1.97
N SER A 360 -22.39 27.64 -1.14
CA SER A 360 -21.81 27.18 0.13
C SER A 360 -22.91 26.64 1.07
N MET A 361 -24.00 27.38 1.26
CA MET A 361 -25.13 26.94 2.07
C MET A 361 -25.85 25.73 1.46
N ALA A 362 -26.01 25.69 0.14
CA ALA A 362 -26.64 24.56 -0.55
C ALA A 362 -25.82 23.25 -0.42
N ALA A 363 -24.55 23.36 -0.08
CA ALA A 363 -23.67 22.24 0.28
C ALA A 363 -23.68 21.90 1.79
N GLY A 364 -24.30 22.73 2.63
CA GLY A 364 -24.26 22.59 4.09
C GLY A 364 -22.89 22.93 4.69
N ASN A 365 -22.12 23.77 4.00
CA ASN A 365 -20.77 24.09 4.42
C ASN A 365 -20.74 24.94 5.69
N THR A 366 -19.73 24.74 6.51
CA THR A 366 -19.37 25.66 7.60
C THR A 366 -18.38 26.65 7.04
N SER A 367 -18.65 27.96 7.19
CA SER A 367 -17.88 29.03 6.58
C SER A 367 -17.55 30.15 7.54
N VAL A 368 -16.53 30.97 7.23
CA VAL A 368 -16.09 32.08 8.09
C VAL A 368 -15.93 33.37 7.27
N PHE A 369 -14.80 33.54 6.59
CA PHE A 369 -14.54 34.77 5.83
C PHE A 369 -15.16 34.74 4.43
N ASN A 370 -15.95 35.77 4.13
CA ASN A 370 -16.47 36.05 2.81
C ASN A 370 -16.75 37.54 2.67
N CYS A 371 -15.94 38.29 1.90
CA CYS A 371 -16.16 39.70 1.66
C CYS A 371 -17.28 39.90 0.65
N ARG A 372 -18.50 39.90 1.12
CA ARG A 372 -19.74 40.09 0.36
C ARG A 372 -20.61 41.17 0.94
N ASP A 373 -21.61 41.60 0.18
CA ASP A 373 -22.66 42.43 0.69
C ASP A 373 -23.75 41.57 1.41
N VAL A 374 -24.52 42.20 2.26
CA VAL A 374 -25.72 41.62 2.83
C VAL A 374 -26.74 41.36 1.72
N VAL A 375 -27.44 40.24 1.77
CA VAL A 375 -28.46 39.86 0.78
C VAL A 375 -29.51 40.96 0.64
N ASN A 376 -29.77 41.36 -0.61
CA ASN A 376 -30.71 42.44 -0.99
C ASN A 376 -30.35 43.85 -0.42
N ARG A 377 -29.12 44.07 0.05
CA ARG A 377 -28.62 45.40 0.50
C ARG A 377 -27.26 45.73 -0.10
N PRO A 378 -27.21 46.07 -1.39
CA PRO A 378 -25.99 46.44 -2.06
C PRO A 378 -25.26 47.58 -1.33
N GLY A 379 -23.94 47.42 -1.11
CA GLY A 379 -23.11 48.38 -0.39
C GLY A 379 -23.07 48.23 1.13
N VAL A 380 -23.92 47.40 1.71
CA VAL A 380 -23.85 47.06 3.15
C VAL A 380 -23.09 45.78 3.29
N ARG A 381 -21.93 45.83 3.97
CA ARG A 381 -21.06 44.69 4.15
C ARG A 381 -21.60 43.69 5.17
N SER A 382 -21.63 42.43 4.83
CA SER A 382 -21.90 41.31 5.77
C SER A 382 -20.86 41.26 6.87
N PRO A 383 -21.18 40.79 8.10
CA PRO A 383 -20.22 40.51 9.17
C PRO A 383 -19.09 39.57 8.72
N HIS A 384 -19.36 38.64 7.80
CA HIS A 384 -18.35 37.76 7.20
C HIS A 384 -17.27 38.51 6.45
N ALA A 385 -17.56 39.71 5.91
CA ALA A 385 -16.55 40.55 5.23
C ALA A 385 -15.44 41.02 6.18
N TYR A 386 -15.70 41.05 7.47
CA TYR A 386 -14.71 41.40 8.51
C TYR A 386 -13.96 40.19 9.06
N GLY A 387 -14.31 38.95 8.63
CA GLY A 387 -13.68 37.72 9.11
C GLY A 387 -13.99 37.39 10.57
N ARG A 388 -15.09 37.89 11.13
CA ARG A 388 -15.51 37.70 12.53
C ARG A 388 -16.85 36.96 12.67
N ALA A 389 -17.46 36.54 11.58
CA ALA A 389 -18.67 35.74 11.56
C ALA A 389 -18.39 34.30 11.15
N VAL A 390 -19.17 33.38 11.68
CA VAL A 390 -19.08 31.95 11.43
C VAL A 390 -20.48 31.40 11.19
N ASP A 391 -20.68 30.74 10.06
CA ASP A 391 -21.88 29.97 9.78
C ASP A 391 -21.59 28.48 9.93
N VAL A 392 -22.37 27.76 10.71
CA VAL A 392 -22.09 26.37 11.07
C VAL A 392 -23.21 25.45 10.57
N ASN A 393 -22.83 24.37 9.84
CA ASN A 393 -23.78 23.36 9.34
C ASN A 393 -25.01 23.99 8.69
N THR A 394 -24.77 24.83 7.70
CA THR A 394 -25.74 25.75 7.12
C THR A 394 -26.99 25.07 6.53
N TRP A 395 -26.91 23.82 6.09
CA TRP A 395 -28.06 23.06 5.58
C TRP A 395 -29.06 22.72 6.68
N GLU A 396 -28.57 22.32 7.85
CA GLU A 396 -29.36 21.96 9.03
C GLU A 396 -29.78 23.18 9.86
N ASN A 397 -29.12 24.33 9.66
CA ASN A 397 -29.37 25.56 10.40
C ASN A 397 -29.71 26.74 9.46
N PRO A 398 -30.85 26.69 8.81
CA PRO A 398 -31.23 27.71 7.83
C PRO A 398 -31.47 29.09 8.46
N TYR A 399 -31.36 30.14 7.63
CA TYR A 399 -31.72 31.51 8.01
C TYR A 399 -32.98 32.02 7.28
N ARG A 400 -33.65 33.00 7.86
CA ARG A 400 -34.81 33.67 7.26
C ARG A 400 -34.36 34.94 6.57
N SER A 401 -34.45 34.97 5.25
CA SER A 401 -34.24 36.16 4.45
C SER A 401 -35.59 36.83 4.11
N ALA A 402 -35.53 38.05 3.56
CA ALA A 402 -36.71 38.73 3.01
C ALA A 402 -37.40 37.91 1.88
N GLY A 403 -36.65 37.04 1.20
CA GLY A 403 -37.17 36.16 0.15
C GLY A 403 -37.57 34.75 0.61
N GLY A 404 -37.60 34.48 1.92
CA GLY A 404 -37.94 33.18 2.50
C GLY A 404 -36.79 32.50 3.25
N THR A 405 -36.97 31.24 3.64
CA THR A 405 -36.00 30.46 4.41
C THR A 405 -34.98 29.79 3.48
N VAL A 406 -33.70 29.99 3.73
CA VAL A 406 -32.56 29.51 2.94
C VAL A 406 -31.62 28.69 3.85
N PRO A 407 -31.06 27.57 3.40
CA PRO A 407 -31.20 26.95 2.08
C PRO A 407 -32.42 26.04 1.92
N ASN A 408 -33.13 25.74 2.98
CA ASN A 408 -34.34 24.91 2.95
C ASN A 408 -35.28 25.22 4.13
N THR A 409 -36.58 24.93 3.98
CA THR A 409 -37.59 25.13 5.01
C THR A 409 -37.78 23.93 5.93
N TRP A 410 -37.31 22.75 5.53
CA TRP A 410 -37.52 21.50 6.28
C TRP A 410 -36.93 21.56 7.69
N TRP A 411 -35.73 22.10 7.80
CA TRP A 411 -35.01 22.27 9.05
C TRP A 411 -35.46 23.48 9.89
N GLN A 412 -36.31 24.35 9.39
CA GLN A 412 -36.66 25.61 10.06
C GLN A 412 -37.14 25.45 11.50
N SER A 413 -37.97 24.40 11.77
CA SER A 413 -38.52 24.12 13.10
C SER A 413 -37.98 22.82 13.74
N ARG A 414 -37.08 22.12 13.08
CA ARG A 414 -36.54 20.83 13.53
C ARG A 414 -35.15 20.98 14.11
N SER A 415 -34.88 20.23 15.18
CA SER A 415 -33.57 20.18 15.82
C SER A 415 -32.97 18.78 15.73
N HIS A 416 -31.67 18.71 15.97
CA HIS A 416 -30.92 17.46 16.10
C HIS A 416 -29.79 17.63 17.11
N PRO A 417 -29.61 16.73 18.09
CA PRO A 417 -28.73 16.97 19.26
C PRO A 417 -27.28 17.25 18.90
N ARG A 418 -26.83 16.89 17.70
CA ARG A 418 -25.40 17.09 17.29
C ARG A 418 -25.20 18.12 16.18
N VAL A 419 -26.23 18.43 15.33
CA VAL A 419 -25.97 19.18 14.09
C VAL A 419 -26.97 20.30 13.80
N ALA A 420 -28.15 20.35 14.46
CA ALA A 420 -29.17 21.36 14.22
C ALA A 420 -29.77 21.89 15.52
N TRP A 421 -29.74 23.17 15.73
CA TRP A 421 -30.20 23.84 16.97
C TRP A 421 -31.33 24.80 16.77
N ARG A 422 -32.21 24.89 17.79
CA ARG A 422 -33.35 25.82 17.83
C ARG A 422 -33.51 26.45 19.22
N SER A 423 -32.46 26.36 20.06
CA SER A 423 -32.44 26.89 21.40
C SER A 423 -31.01 27.34 21.76
N ALA A 424 -30.92 28.39 22.58
CA ALA A 424 -29.67 28.86 23.16
C ALA A 424 -29.00 27.81 24.09
N SER A 425 -29.77 26.87 24.63
CA SER A 425 -29.28 25.77 25.48
C SER A 425 -28.78 24.57 24.67
N HIS A 426 -28.78 24.65 23.34
CA HIS A 426 -28.19 23.59 22.54
C HIS A 426 -26.67 23.58 22.68
N ARG A 427 -26.07 22.37 22.81
CA ARG A 427 -24.66 22.17 23.11
C ARG A 427 -23.72 22.93 22.16
N VAL A 428 -24.03 23.01 20.86
CA VAL A 428 -23.23 23.80 19.92
C VAL A 428 -23.30 25.27 20.24
N VAL A 429 -24.47 25.81 20.53
CA VAL A 429 -24.66 27.25 20.85
C VAL A 429 -23.92 27.61 22.15
N GLU A 430 -23.98 26.75 23.16
CA GLU A 430 -23.26 26.93 24.42
C GLU A 430 -21.74 26.90 24.21
N ILE A 431 -21.21 25.95 23.39
CA ILE A 431 -19.79 25.89 23.05
C ILE A 431 -19.36 27.17 22.33
N MET A 432 -20.10 27.62 21.32
CA MET A 432 -19.80 28.86 20.63
C MET A 432 -19.77 30.03 21.60
N GLY A 433 -20.81 30.16 22.48
CA GLY A 433 -20.92 31.23 23.45
C GLY A 433 -19.75 31.33 24.44
N ARG A 434 -19.34 30.21 25.05
CA ARG A 434 -18.21 30.21 26.03
C ARG A 434 -16.85 30.42 25.35
N ASN A 435 -16.75 30.19 24.05
CA ASN A 435 -15.57 30.52 23.26
C ASN A 435 -15.65 31.92 22.61
N GLY A 436 -16.58 32.77 23.04
CA GLY A 436 -16.67 34.18 22.63
C GLY A 436 -17.37 34.41 21.28
N LEU A 437 -18.12 33.42 20.79
CA LEU A 437 -18.91 33.48 19.56
C LEU A 437 -20.39 33.58 19.91
N ARG A 438 -20.98 34.75 19.72
CA ARG A 438 -22.39 35.04 20.07
C ARG A 438 -23.33 34.55 18.98
N TRP A 439 -24.42 33.83 19.36
CA TRP A 439 -25.55 33.51 18.50
C TRP A 439 -26.45 34.75 18.33
N THR A 440 -26.04 35.63 17.42
CA THR A 440 -26.54 37.02 17.37
C THR A 440 -28.01 37.14 16.97
N TYR A 441 -28.44 36.37 15.98
CA TYR A 441 -29.74 36.48 15.37
C TYR A 441 -30.75 35.39 15.82
N GLY A 442 -30.32 34.45 16.65
CA GLY A 442 -31.16 33.38 17.19
C GLY A 442 -31.85 32.57 16.10
N LEU A 443 -33.18 32.43 16.22
CA LEU A 443 -34.00 31.68 15.26
C LEU A 443 -34.18 32.39 13.90
N GLY A 444 -33.81 33.65 13.80
CA GLY A 444 -33.80 34.39 12.55
C GLY A 444 -32.68 33.93 11.60
N ASP A 445 -31.51 33.68 12.18
CA ASP A 445 -30.36 33.13 11.47
C ASP A 445 -29.68 32.11 12.38
N THR A 446 -30.12 30.88 12.23
CA THR A 446 -29.70 29.82 13.15
C THR A 446 -28.27 29.37 12.97
N GLN A 447 -27.69 29.54 11.78
CA GLN A 447 -26.29 29.13 11.48
C GLN A 447 -25.26 30.10 12.05
N HIS A 448 -25.62 31.38 12.23
CA HIS A 448 -24.74 32.53 12.37
C HIS A 448 -24.25 32.81 13.79
N PHE A 449 -22.93 32.97 13.94
CA PHE A 449 -22.29 33.35 15.19
C PHE A 449 -21.26 34.44 14.94
N ASP A 450 -21.26 35.50 15.79
CA ASP A 450 -20.32 36.61 15.71
C ASP A 450 -19.25 36.56 16.79
N ALA A 451 -17.98 36.74 16.41
CA ALA A 451 -16.89 37.07 17.33
C ALA A 451 -16.81 38.57 17.58
N ARG A 452 -16.45 38.96 18.82
CA ARG A 452 -16.15 40.35 19.14
C ARG A 452 -14.88 40.80 18.41
N ALA A 453 -14.87 42.07 17.97
CA ALA A 453 -13.66 42.73 17.56
C ALA A 453 -12.72 42.97 18.76
N GLY A 454 -11.43 43.19 18.50
CA GLY A 454 -10.44 43.50 19.57
C GLY A 454 -10.81 44.68 20.44
N ASN A 455 -11.71 45.59 20.02
CA ASN A 455 -12.28 46.69 20.81
C ASN A 455 -13.54 46.27 21.59
N GLY A 456 -13.88 44.98 21.70
CA GLY A 456 -15.02 44.47 22.46
C GLY A 456 -16.36 44.56 21.75
N ARG A 457 -16.43 45.12 20.53
CA ARG A 457 -17.66 45.31 19.79
C ARG A 457 -17.86 44.17 18.78
N TYR A 458 -19.16 43.85 18.55
CA TYR A 458 -19.54 43.01 17.42
C TYR A 458 -19.63 43.84 16.14
N ALA A 459 -19.46 43.24 14.97
CA ALA A 459 -19.83 43.87 13.70
C ALA A 459 -21.37 44.06 13.74
N VAL A 460 -21.79 45.30 13.89
CA VAL A 460 -23.22 45.63 14.00
C VAL A 460 -23.78 45.80 12.61
N ILE A 461 -24.79 45.00 12.25
CA ILE A 461 -25.66 45.30 11.13
C ILE A 461 -26.59 46.44 11.60
N PRO A 462 -26.76 47.54 10.84
CA PRO A 462 -27.65 48.65 11.23
C PRO A 462 -29.05 48.15 11.56
N ALA A 463 -29.66 48.70 12.63
CA ALA A 463 -30.94 48.30 13.21
C ALA A 463 -32.16 48.43 12.27
N GLU A 464 -31.99 49.01 11.10
CA GLU A 464 -33.08 49.23 10.10
C GLU A 464 -33.51 47.96 9.36
N CYS A 465 -32.91 46.84 9.66
CA CYS A 465 -33.25 45.57 9.00
C CYS A 465 -34.37 44.80 9.67
N GLY A 466 -35.30 45.37 10.44
CA GLY A 466 -36.55 44.79 10.94
C GLY A 466 -36.59 43.26 11.21
N GLY A 467 -35.49 42.68 11.63
CA GLY A 467 -35.27 41.23 11.68
C GLY A 467 -33.97 40.86 10.97
N VAL A 468 -33.67 39.75 10.56
CA VAL A 468 -32.40 39.22 10.05
C VAL A 468 -31.98 39.86 8.73
N CYS A 469 -30.76 40.40 8.68
CA CYS A 469 -30.17 41.09 7.54
C CYS A 469 -29.07 40.29 6.84
N GLU A 470 -29.22 39.01 6.67
CA GLU A 470 -28.30 38.20 5.90
C GLU A 470 -28.90 37.51 4.69
#